data_afe2a5fb7e968a974833a8191ad31f47
#
_entry.id   afe2a5fb7e968a974833a8191ad31f47
#
_cell.length_a   1.000
_cell.length_b   1.000
_cell.length_c   1.000
_cell.angle_alpha   90.00
_cell.angle_beta   90.00
_cell.angle_gamma   90.00
#
_symmetry.space_group_name_H-M   'P 1'
#
loop_
_entity.id
_entity.type
_entity.pdbx_description
1 polymer ?
#
loop_
_entity_poly.entity_id
_entity_poly.type
_entity_poly.pdbx_seq_one_letter_code
_entity_poly.pdbx_strand_id
1 'polypeptide(L)'
;MKHSEADSDSAPPSSEGLYIALFSLHGLVRADRWELGRDADTGGQIRYVVEMARALGEHPKVDRVDLITRQIIDPRVDEAYAHARETISDKVALHRIPFGPRRYLYKEKLWPYLDFFVDQMIAFFRRQGRVPDILHAHYADAGQAAGQLARILGIPFVFTGHSLGRVKRERLLAQGKSAEEIEERYALRTRVEAEEYALETASMVVASTFQEVEDQYQHYDHYVPERMEVIPPGVDLSSFSTDLSADEHPAVRERISRFLDDPSKPMILTMARPDERKNLEQLIHVYGQSPELRERANLALILGHRDDIREMAPAQPRIKQRLLVLIDTYDLSGQISYPKPQ
;
A
#
# COMPACT_ATOMS: atom_id res chain seq x y z
N MET A 1 44.99 9.42 52.22
CA MET A 1 43.78 8.55 52.15
C MET A 1 42.66 9.39 51.61
N LYS A 2 42.32 9.28 50.32
CA LYS A 2 41.06 9.76 49.75
C LYS A 2 40.53 8.65 48.87
N HIS A 3 39.36 8.13 49.26
CA HIS A 3 38.65 7.09 48.52
C HIS A 3 38.14 7.63 47.19
N SER A 4 38.45 6.93 46.14
CA SER A 4 37.87 7.06 44.82
C SER A 4 36.46 6.50 44.88
N GLU A 5 35.47 7.34 44.64
CA GLU A 5 34.08 6.90 44.35
C GLU A 5 34.07 6.35 42.93
N ALA A 6 33.62 5.13 42.81
CA ALA A 6 33.38 4.46 41.54
C ALA A 6 32.14 5.06 40.88
N ASP A 7 32.33 5.52 39.65
CA ASP A 7 31.23 5.87 38.73
C ASP A 7 30.32 4.66 38.56
N SER A 8 29.08 4.79 39.02
CA SER A 8 28.02 3.87 38.73
C SER A 8 27.63 3.96 37.27
N ASP A 9 28.01 2.97 36.52
CA ASP A 9 27.56 2.71 35.16
C ASP A 9 26.02 2.56 35.18
N SER A 10 25.31 3.66 34.97
CA SER A 10 23.86 3.64 34.85
C SER A 10 23.51 3.13 33.45
N ALA A 11 23.08 1.88 33.40
CA ALA A 11 22.43 1.32 32.22
C ALA A 11 21.33 2.29 31.75
N PRO A 12 21.14 2.50 30.43
CA PRO A 12 20.09 3.35 29.92
C PRO A 12 18.72 2.84 30.42
N PRO A 13 17.76 3.72 30.74
CA PRO A 13 16.46 3.31 31.23
C PRO A 13 15.81 2.36 30.22
N SER A 14 15.44 1.18 30.66
CA SER A 14 14.65 0.24 29.88
C SER A 14 13.33 0.96 29.55
N SER A 15 13.10 1.28 28.27
CA SER A 15 11.80 1.78 27.83
C SER A 15 10.77 0.68 28.11
N GLU A 16 9.74 0.99 28.88
CA GLU A 16 8.73 -0.01 29.30
C GLU A 16 7.81 -0.47 28.17
N GLY A 17 7.85 0.16 26.98
CA GLY A 17 6.96 -0.09 25.86
C GLY A 17 7.63 -0.69 24.62
N LEU A 18 6.81 -1.29 23.75
CA LEU A 18 7.25 -1.97 22.53
C LEU A 18 7.81 -1.01 21.49
N TYR A 19 8.93 -1.40 20.88
CA TYR A 19 9.46 -0.82 19.67
C TYR A 19 9.15 -1.72 18.46
N ILE A 20 8.38 -1.23 17.51
CA ILE A 20 7.94 -1.96 16.32
C ILE A 20 8.58 -1.34 15.07
N ALA A 21 9.20 -2.15 14.21
CA ALA A 21 9.66 -1.71 12.90
C ALA A 21 8.79 -2.30 11.79
N LEU A 22 8.11 -1.43 11.04
CA LEU A 22 7.29 -1.78 9.88
C LEU A 22 8.12 -1.60 8.60
N PHE A 23 8.07 -2.57 7.70
CA PHE A 23 8.80 -2.54 6.43
C PHE A 23 7.85 -2.50 5.24
N SER A 24 7.97 -1.46 4.40
CA SER A 24 7.28 -1.35 3.11
C SER A 24 8.24 -0.73 2.11
N LEU A 25 8.93 -1.55 1.30
CA LEU A 25 10.14 -1.14 0.58
C LEU A 25 9.87 -0.51 -0.77
N HIS A 26 8.83 -0.94 -1.48
CA HIS A 26 8.48 -0.42 -2.80
C HIS A 26 7.39 0.66 -2.73
N GLY A 27 7.21 1.36 -3.85
CA GLY A 27 6.25 2.46 -3.98
C GLY A 27 6.75 3.78 -3.38
N LEU A 28 5.89 4.78 -3.42
CA LEU A 28 6.15 6.13 -2.94
C LEU A 28 5.52 6.33 -1.57
N VAL A 29 6.28 6.04 -0.50
CA VAL A 29 5.80 6.12 0.89
C VAL A 29 6.13 7.47 1.50
N ARG A 30 5.12 8.18 2.00
CA ARG A 30 5.24 9.41 2.79
C ARG A 30 4.10 9.54 3.81
N ALA A 31 4.26 10.40 4.81
CA ALA A 31 3.34 10.52 5.93
C ALA A 31 1.94 11.00 5.53
N ASP A 32 1.85 11.91 4.56
CA ASP A 32 0.60 12.50 4.08
C ASP A 32 0.64 12.77 2.56
N ARG A 33 -0.45 13.34 2.02
CA ARG A 33 -0.58 13.71 0.58
C ARG A 33 -0.13 12.60 -0.36
N TRP A 34 -0.62 11.39 -0.13
CA TRP A 34 -0.25 10.19 -0.88
C TRP A 34 -0.59 10.32 -2.36
N GLU A 35 0.33 9.91 -3.23
CA GLU A 35 0.12 9.86 -4.68
C GLU A 35 -0.55 8.54 -5.12
N LEU A 36 -1.63 8.14 -4.43
CA LEU A 36 -2.29 6.87 -4.68
C LEU A 36 -2.78 6.75 -6.13
N GLY A 37 -2.44 5.62 -6.74
CA GLY A 37 -2.83 5.35 -8.14
C GLY A 37 -1.90 5.91 -9.19
N ARG A 38 -0.82 6.59 -8.81
CA ARG A 38 0.21 7.09 -9.72
C ARG A 38 0.79 5.98 -10.60
N ASP A 39 1.07 4.83 -10.00
CA ASP A 39 1.52 3.62 -10.67
C ASP A 39 1.03 2.35 -9.97
N ALA A 40 1.48 1.18 -10.45
CA ALA A 40 1.05 -0.09 -9.89
C ALA A 40 1.56 -0.33 -8.45
N ASP A 41 2.66 0.30 -8.06
CA ASP A 41 3.34 0.12 -6.78
C ASP A 41 2.90 1.14 -5.73
N THR A 42 2.29 2.26 -6.16
CA THR A 42 1.81 3.32 -5.27
C THR A 42 0.28 3.23 -5.15
N GLY A 43 -0.19 2.30 -4.35
CA GLY A 43 -1.61 1.97 -4.18
C GLY A 43 -2.06 1.91 -2.73
N GLY A 44 -3.12 1.13 -2.48
CA GLY A 44 -3.75 0.99 -1.16
C GLY A 44 -2.80 0.51 -0.06
N GLN A 45 -1.76 -0.27 -0.38
CA GLN A 45 -0.74 -0.69 0.58
C GLN A 45 -0.05 0.50 1.26
N ILE A 46 0.23 1.59 0.52
CA ILE A 46 0.90 2.79 1.09
C ILE A 46 0.03 3.39 2.19
N ARG A 47 -1.26 3.61 1.91
CA ARG A 47 -2.21 4.11 2.89
C ARG A 47 -2.31 3.16 4.10
N TYR A 48 -2.46 1.87 3.82
CA TYR A 48 -2.58 0.83 4.86
C TYR A 48 -1.39 0.87 5.84
N VAL A 49 -0.14 0.89 5.36
CA VAL A 49 1.03 0.85 6.25
C VAL A 49 1.22 2.14 7.04
N VAL A 50 0.88 3.30 6.48
CA VAL A 50 0.99 4.58 7.19
C VAL A 50 -0.11 4.71 8.25
N GLU A 51 -1.36 4.35 7.93
CA GLU A 51 -2.47 4.35 8.91
C GLU A 51 -2.23 3.33 10.02
N MET A 52 -1.72 2.13 9.69
CA MET A 52 -1.31 1.13 10.69
C MET A 52 -0.20 1.67 11.60
N ALA A 53 0.82 2.32 11.05
CA ALA A 53 1.90 2.91 11.85
C ALA A 53 1.36 3.94 12.85
N ARG A 54 0.43 4.79 12.44
CA ARG A 54 -0.24 5.77 13.32
C ARG A 54 -1.01 5.08 14.45
N ALA A 55 -1.87 4.14 14.08
CA ALA A 55 -2.69 3.41 15.06
C ALA A 55 -1.84 2.62 16.08
N LEU A 56 -0.74 2.00 15.65
CA LEU A 56 0.20 1.37 16.54
C LEU A 56 0.87 2.37 17.49
N GLY A 57 1.24 3.56 17.00
CA GLY A 57 1.83 4.62 17.84
C GLY A 57 0.88 5.17 18.90
N GLU A 58 -0.43 5.12 18.66
CA GLU A 58 -1.47 5.51 19.63
C GLU A 58 -1.68 4.44 20.71
N HIS A 59 -1.25 3.21 20.46
CA HIS A 59 -1.45 2.12 21.42
C HIS A 59 -0.60 2.33 22.70
N PRO A 60 -1.19 2.21 23.91
CA PRO A 60 -0.49 2.54 25.18
C PRO A 60 0.73 1.66 25.48
N LYS A 61 0.79 0.44 24.95
CA LYS A 61 1.95 -0.48 25.09
C LYS A 61 3.06 -0.22 24.09
N VAL A 62 2.90 0.72 23.17
CA VAL A 62 3.89 1.02 22.12
C VAL A 62 4.58 2.33 22.44
N ASP A 63 5.91 2.31 22.49
CA ASP A 63 6.75 3.48 22.70
C ASP A 63 7.24 4.08 21.38
N ARG A 64 7.49 3.22 20.39
CA ARG A 64 8.10 3.63 19.14
C ARG A 64 7.62 2.77 17.98
N VAL A 65 7.36 3.43 16.87
CA VAL A 65 7.12 2.79 15.57
C VAL A 65 8.02 3.44 14.53
N ASP A 66 8.87 2.64 13.89
CA ASP A 66 9.62 3.08 12.72
C ASP A 66 9.03 2.44 11.47
N LEU A 67 8.49 3.25 10.58
CA LEU A 67 8.11 2.82 9.23
C LEU A 67 9.32 2.96 8.31
N ILE A 68 9.78 1.84 7.78
CA ILE A 68 11.01 1.75 6.98
C ILE A 68 10.67 1.58 5.50
N THR A 69 11.26 2.42 4.67
CA THR A 69 11.11 2.35 3.21
C THR A 69 12.41 2.73 2.51
N ARG A 70 12.40 2.69 1.18
CA ARG A 70 13.55 3.07 0.36
C ARG A 70 13.65 4.59 0.16
N GLN A 71 14.87 5.13 0.28
CA GLN A 71 15.15 6.52 -0.12
C GLN A 71 15.15 6.63 -1.65
N ILE A 72 14.47 7.65 -2.18
CA ILE A 72 14.36 7.88 -3.63
C ILE A 72 14.80 9.31 -3.91
N ILE A 73 15.77 9.46 -4.81
CA ILE A 73 16.24 10.76 -5.33
C ILE A 73 16.08 10.70 -6.85
N ASP A 74 14.97 11.22 -7.34
CA ASP A 74 14.58 11.14 -8.75
C ASP A 74 13.82 12.42 -9.14
N PRO A 75 14.23 13.16 -10.18
CA PRO A 75 13.55 14.40 -10.59
C PRO A 75 12.10 14.19 -11.07
N ARG A 76 11.69 12.94 -11.28
CA ARG A 76 10.33 12.59 -11.71
C ARG A 76 9.35 12.41 -10.55
N VAL A 77 9.81 12.47 -9.30
CA VAL A 77 9.00 12.35 -8.09
C VAL A 77 9.27 13.53 -7.17
N ASP A 78 8.38 13.72 -6.19
CA ASP A 78 8.49 14.79 -5.20
C ASP A 78 9.81 14.67 -4.40
N GLU A 79 10.45 15.79 -4.11
CA GLU A 79 11.71 15.85 -3.34
C GLU A 79 11.58 15.30 -1.92
N ALA A 80 10.36 15.26 -1.36
CA ALA A 80 10.09 14.69 -0.04
C ALA A 80 10.58 13.23 0.09
N TYR A 81 10.62 12.47 -1.01
CA TYR A 81 11.11 11.08 -1.01
C TYR A 81 12.64 10.98 -0.86
N ALA A 82 13.35 12.08 -1.02
CA ALA A 82 14.79 12.16 -0.80
C ALA A 82 15.16 12.39 0.67
N HIS A 83 14.24 12.89 1.49
CA HIS A 83 14.48 13.13 2.91
C HIS A 83 14.66 11.81 3.65
N ALA A 84 15.72 11.68 4.43
CA ALA A 84 16.03 10.44 5.15
C ALA A 84 15.02 10.10 6.26
N ARG A 85 14.36 11.14 6.83
CA ARG A 85 13.40 10.96 7.92
C ARG A 85 12.23 11.94 7.75
N GLU A 86 11.04 11.45 8.13
CA GLU A 86 9.80 12.23 8.19
C GLU A 86 9.03 11.82 9.45
N THR A 87 8.51 12.78 10.19
CA THR A 87 7.73 12.52 11.41
C THR A 87 6.27 12.29 11.02
N ILE A 88 5.68 11.19 11.49
CA ILE A 88 4.25 10.87 11.30
C ILE A 88 3.45 11.29 12.53
N SER A 89 3.95 10.97 13.74
CA SER A 89 3.42 11.42 15.04
C SER A 89 4.53 11.39 16.08
N ASP A 90 4.23 11.71 17.34
CA ASP A 90 5.23 11.76 18.42
C ASP A 90 6.01 10.45 18.59
N LYS A 91 5.35 9.31 18.41
CA LYS A 91 5.94 7.97 18.56
C LYS A 91 6.27 7.30 17.21
N VAL A 92 5.92 7.92 16.08
CA VAL A 92 6.00 7.30 14.76
C VAL A 92 6.87 8.11 13.82
N ALA A 93 7.91 7.49 13.28
CA ALA A 93 8.76 8.09 12.27
C ALA A 93 8.85 7.21 11.01
N LEU A 94 8.85 7.86 9.85
CA LEU A 94 9.19 7.24 8.58
C LEU A 94 10.69 7.43 8.32
N HIS A 95 11.40 6.33 8.11
CA HIS A 95 12.82 6.34 7.77
C HIS A 95 13.03 5.80 6.36
N ARG A 96 13.75 6.56 5.55
CA ARG A 96 14.11 6.17 4.19
C ARG A 96 15.56 5.75 4.13
N ILE A 97 15.76 4.47 3.85
CA ILE A 97 17.08 3.83 3.82
C ILE A 97 17.61 3.84 2.40
N PRO A 98 18.84 4.33 2.15
CA PRO A 98 19.45 4.28 0.84
C PRO A 98 19.91 2.87 0.51
N PHE A 99 19.34 2.26 -0.54
CA PHE A 99 19.83 1.01 -1.13
C PHE A 99 19.49 0.93 -2.61
N GLY A 100 20.37 0.28 -3.38
CA GLY A 100 20.29 0.23 -4.83
C GLY A 100 20.43 1.61 -5.50
N PRO A 101 20.06 1.73 -6.79
CA PRO A 101 20.04 2.99 -7.52
C PRO A 101 19.11 4.02 -6.86
N ARG A 102 19.54 5.28 -6.76
CA ARG A 102 18.77 6.32 -6.07
C ARG A 102 17.45 6.68 -6.75
N ARG A 103 17.36 6.49 -8.09
CA ARG A 103 16.13 6.74 -8.86
C ARG A 103 14.97 5.83 -8.42
N TYR A 104 13.74 6.20 -8.75
CA TYR A 104 12.57 5.34 -8.55
C TYR A 104 12.73 4.02 -9.33
N LEU A 105 12.44 2.91 -8.67
CA LEU A 105 12.43 1.56 -9.23
C LEU A 105 11.09 0.90 -8.92
N TYR A 106 10.56 0.18 -9.91
CA TYR A 106 9.45 -0.74 -9.67
C TYR A 106 9.90 -1.93 -8.80
N LYS A 107 8.99 -2.51 -8.03
CA LYS A 107 9.26 -3.60 -7.09
C LYS A 107 9.99 -4.79 -7.72
N GLU A 108 9.68 -5.12 -8.98
CA GLU A 108 10.33 -6.21 -9.71
C GLU A 108 11.83 -6.00 -9.92
N LYS A 109 12.34 -4.80 -9.70
CA LYS A 109 13.76 -4.44 -9.85
C LYS A 109 14.50 -4.23 -8.53
N LEU A 110 13.84 -4.49 -7.39
CA LEU A 110 14.46 -4.30 -6.06
C LEU A 110 15.25 -5.52 -5.57
N TRP A 111 14.91 -6.72 -6.04
CA TRP A 111 15.47 -7.99 -5.58
C TRP A 111 16.99 -8.01 -5.42
N PRO A 112 17.80 -7.54 -6.39
CA PRO A 112 19.27 -7.60 -6.28
C PRO A 112 19.86 -6.74 -5.16
N TYR A 113 19.07 -5.87 -4.54
CA TYR A 113 19.56 -4.89 -3.56
C TYR A 113 19.09 -5.19 -2.13
N LEU A 114 18.32 -6.26 -1.90
CA LEU A 114 17.71 -6.54 -0.59
C LEU A 114 18.77 -6.94 0.45
N ASP A 115 19.81 -7.71 0.07
CA ASP A 115 20.89 -8.07 1.00
C ASP A 115 21.63 -6.82 1.49
N PHE A 116 21.91 -5.87 0.59
CA PHE A 116 22.49 -4.59 0.98
C PHE A 116 21.57 -3.78 1.89
N PHE A 117 20.26 -3.85 1.66
CA PHE A 117 19.28 -3.23 2.56
C PHE A 117 19.34 -3.84 3.96
N VAL A 118 19.46 -5.16 4.10
CA VAL A 118 19.62 -5.86 5.39
C VAL A 118 20.85 -5.34 6.13
N ASP A 119 22.00 -5.21 5.46
CA ASP A 119 23.21 -4.64 6.05
C ASP A 119 23.01 -3.20 6.54
N GLN A 120 22.32 -2.37 5.73
CA GLN A 120 22.00 -1.00 6.12
C GLN A 120 21.07 -0.95 7.34
N MET A 121 20.12 -1.88 7.47
CA MET A 121 19.24 -1.96 8.63
C MET A 121 19.96 -2.37 9.91
N ILE A 122 20.88 -3.32 9.84
CA ILE A 122 21.75 -3.69 10.99
C ILE A 122 22.55 -2.46 11.45
N ALA A 123 23.16 -1.75 10.51
CA ALA A 123 23.88 -0.52 10.83
C ALA A 123 22.96 0.59 11.37
N PHE A 124 21.72 0.69 10.86
CA PHE A 124 20.72 1.64 11.34
C PHE A 124 20.36 1.35 12.81
N PHE A 125 19.99 0.12 13.16
CA PHE A 125 19.64 -0.25 14.54
C PHE A 125 20.81 -0.05 15.51
N ARG A 126 22.03 -0.38 15.10
CA ARG A 126 23.25 -0.10 15.90
C ARG A 126 23.41 1.38 16.20
N ARG A 127 23.21 2.27 15.19
CA ARG A 127 23.28 3.72 15.40
C ARG A 127 22.18 4.27 16.29
N GLN A 128 20.99 3.60 16.29
CA GLN A 128 19.88 3.96 17.17
C GLN A 128 20.09 3.49 18.61
N GLY A 129 21.05 2.59 18.88
CA GLY A 129 21.28 2.00 20.21
C GLY A 129 20.15 1.12 20.71
N ARG A 130 19.14 0.80 19.87
CA ARG A 130 18.01 -0.07 20.21
C ARG A 130 17.60 -0.90 18.99
N VAL A 131 17.35 -2.20 19.25
CA VAL A 131 16.80 -3.14 18.28
C VAL A 131 15.28 -3.21 18.46
N PRO A 132 14.47 -3.34 17.42
CA PRO A 132 13.03 -3.53 17.55
C PRO A 132 12.68 -4.81 18.32
N ASP A 133 11.57 -4.77 19.04
CA ASP A 133 11.01 -5.94 19.70
C ASP A 133 10.24 -6.82 18.69
N ILE A 134 9.71 -6.20 17.61
CA ILE A 134 8.93 -6.88 16.55
C ILE A 134 9.29 -6.26 15.20
N LEU A 135 9.49 -7.11 14.18
CA LEU A 135 9.49 -6.70 12.77
C LEU A 135 8.15 -7.06 12.14
N HIS A 136 7.57 -6.16 11.35
CA HIS A 136 6.38 -6.44 10.56
C HIS A 136 6.61 -6.00 9.11
N ALA A 137 6.60 -6.94 8.19
CA ALA A 137 6.87 -6.68 6.77
C ALA A 137 5.61 -6.79 5.92
N HIS A 138 5.53 -5.87 4.97
CA HIS A 138 4.43 -5.74 4.04
C HIS A 138 4.90 -6.02 2.62
N TYR A 139 4.39 -7.11 2.01
CA TYR A 139 4.76 -7.63 0.71
C TYR A 139 6.06 -8.45 0.68
N ALA A 140 6.30 -9.17 -0.42
CA ALA A 140 7.35 -10.17 -0.56
C ALA A 140 8.77 -9.63 -0.41
N ASP A 141 9.09 -8.46 -0.99
CA ASP A 141 10.41 -7.83 -0.91
C ASP A 141 10.77 -7.45 0.53
N ALA A 142 9.85 -6.83 1.24
CA ALA A 142 9.99 -6.54 2.66
C ALA A 142 10.01 -7.83 3.50
N GLY A 143 9.19 -8.83 3.14
CA GLY A 143 9.13 -10.13 3.80
C GLY A 143 10.47 -10.87 3.79
N GLN A 144 11.13 -10.93 2.62
CA GLN A 144 12.46 -11.52 2.49
C GLN A 144 13.49 -10.81 3.36
N ALA A 145 13.55 -9.49 3.29
CA ALA A 145 14.51 -8.70 4.05
C ALA A 145 14.29 -8.78 5.56
N ALA A 146 13.03 -8.67 6.01
CA ALA A 146 12.69 -8.75 7.43
C ALA A 146 12.88 -10.17 8.00
N GLY A 147 12.61 -11.22 7.23
CA GLY A 147 12.90 -12.59 7.61
C GLY A 147 14.40 -12.84 7.84
N GLN A 148 15.26 -12.28 6.99
CA GLN A 148 16.72 -12.33 7.21
C GLN A 148 17.12 -11.57 8.48
N LEU A 149 16.59 -10.36 8.68
CA LEU A 149 16.83 -9.56 9.88
C LEU A 149 16.36 -10.27 11.16
N ALA A 150 15.18 -10.88 11.13
CA ALA A 150 14.62 -11.62 12.25
C ALA A 150 15.53 -12.78 12.69
N ARG A 151 16.06 -13.54 11.73
CA ARG A 151 17.02 -14.62 12.01
C ARG A 151 18.37 -14.09 12.57
N ILE A 152 18.89 -12.98 12.03
CA ILE A 152 20.16 -12.39 12.48
C ILE A 152 20.02 -11.80 13.88
N LEU A 153 18.91 -11.13 14.16
CA LEU A 153 18.71 -10.39 15.41
C LEU A 153 18.02 -11.22 16.49
N GLY A 154 17.44 -12.38 16.14
CA GLY A 154 16.74 -13.25 17.09
C GLY A 154 15.41 -12.65 17.58
N ILE A 155 14.68 -11.87 16.74
CA ILE A 155 13.44 -11.18 17.10
C ILE A 155 12.25 -11.71 16.30
N PRO A 156 11.01 -11.65 16.82
CA PRO A 156 9.83 -12.12 16.13
C PRO A 156 9.52 -11.27 14.89
N PHE A 157 8.97 -11.95 13.88
CA PHE A 157 8.63 -11.38 12.58
C PHE A 157 7.17 -11.66 12.23
N VAL A 158 6.45 -10.62 11.83
CA VAL A 158 5.07 -10.67 11.32
C VAL A 158 5.09 -10.37 9.82
N PHE A 159 4.34 -11.15 9.04
CA PHE A 159 4.26 -10.99 7.59
C PHE A 159 2.83 -10.68 7.12
N THR A 160 2.68 -9.69 6.24
CA THR A 160 1.43 -9.40 5.51
C THR A 160 1.72 -9.36 4.01
N GLY A 161 1.18 -10.30 3.25
CA GLY A 161 1.50 -10.46 1.82
C GLY A 161 0.89 -9.40 0.90
N HIS A 162 -0.29 -8.82 1.24
CA HIS A 162 -1.12 -7.89 0.45
C HIS A 162 -1.57 -8.41 -0.91
N SER A 163 -0.79 -9.24 -1.53
CA SER A 163 -1.04 -9.89 -2.82
C SER A 163 0.00 -10.98 -2.96
N LEU A 164 -0.37 -12.14 -3.49
CA LEU A 164 0.49 -13.31 -3.53
C LEU A 164 0.84 -13.72 -4.97
N GLY A 165 2.07 -14.23 -5.13
CA GLY A 165 2.67 -14.52 -6.42
C GLY A 165 2.13 -15.76 -7.10
N ARG A 166 1.85 -16.85 -6.34
CA ARG A 166 1.41 -18.15 -6.91
C ARG A 166 0.10 -17.96 -7.69
N VAL A 167 -0.94 -17.44 -7.08
CA VAL A 167 -2.25 -17.20 -7.73
C VAL A 167 -2.14 -16.21 -8.89
N LYS A 168 -1.31 -15.17 -8.76
CA LYS A 168 -1.05 -14.25 -9.88
C LYS A 168 -0.41 -14.98 -11.07
N ARG A 169 0.57 -15.84 -10.82
CA ARG A 169 1.24 -16.63 -11.86
C ARG A 169 0.27 -17.56 -12.58
N GLU A 170 -0.56 -18.30 -11.83
CA GLU A 170 -1.58 -19.20 -12.39
C GLU A 170 -2.57 -18.46 -13.29
N ARG A 171 -3.08 -17.31 -12.84
CA ARG A 171 -3.98 -16.47 -13.63
C ARG A 171 -3.34 -15.96 -14.92
N LEU A 172 -2.07 -15.58 -14.89
CA LEU A 172 -1.36 -15.13 -16.10
C LEU A 172 -1.12 -16.29 -17.08
N LEU A 173 -0.80 -17.48 -16.60
CA LEU A 173 -0.68 -18.69 -17.42
C LEU A 173 -2.03 -19.06 -18.04
N ALA A 174 -3.12 -19.00 -17.28
CA ALA A 174 -4.48 -19.25 -17.77
C ALA A 174 -4.93 -18.22 -18.83
N GLN A 175 -4.36 -17.01 -18.82
CA GLN A 175 -4.55 -15.98 -19.85
C GLN A 175 -3.67 -16.21 -21.10
N GLY A 176 -2.93 -17.31 -21.18
CA GLY A 176 -2.09 -17.67 -22.32
C GLY A 176 -0.72 -16.98 -22.37
N LYS A 177 -0.25 -16.37 -21.28
CA LYS A 177 1.11 -15.85 -21.20
C LYS A 177 2.11 -16.97 -21.00
N SER A 178 3.29 -16.89 -21.63
CA SER A 178 4.35 -17.84 -21.39
C SER A 178 5.02 -17.65 -20.02
N ALA A 179 5.66 -18.70 -19.50
CA ALA A 179 6.39 -18.62 -18.24
C ALA A 179 7.55 -17.62 -18.32
N GLU A 180 8.20 -17.53 -19.49
CA GLU A 180 9.30 -16.63 -19.77
C GLU A 180 8.83 -15.16 -19.76
N GLU A 181 7.73 -14.83 -20.45
CA GLU A 181 7.14 -13.50 -20.41
C GLU A 181 6.73 -13.06 -19.01
N ILE A 182 6.20 -14.01 -18.22
CA ILE A 182 5.79 -13.76 -16.84
C ILE A 182 7.01 -13.45 -15.97
N GLU A 183 8.09 -14.21 -16.12
CA GLU A 183 9.31 -14.00 -15.34
C GLU A 183 10.01 -12.71 -15.71
N GLU A 184 10.20 -12.44 -17.02
CA GLU A 184 10.83 -11.21 -17.50
C GLU A 184 10.12 -9.94 -16.99
N ARG A 185 8.78 -9.97 -17.00
CA ARG A 185 7.97 -8.80 -16.67
C ARG A 185 7.71 -8.63 -15.18
N TYR A 186 7.53 -9.73 -14.44
CA TYR A 186 7.01 -9.70 -13.08
C TYR A 186 7.92 -10.33 -12.03
N ALA A 187 9.02 -11.00 -12.44
CA ALA A 187 9.94 -11.74 -11.56
C ALA A 187 9.19 -12.65 -10.56
N LEU A 188 8.16 -13.39 -11.05
CA LEU A 188 7.25 -14.11 -10.15
C LEU A 188 7.90 -15.32 -9.48
N ARG A 189 8.94 -15.93 -10.08
CA ARG A 189 9.69 -17.00 -9.42
C ARG A 189 10.39 -16.46 -8.18
N THR A 190 11.22 -15.42 -8.34
CA THR A 190 11.91 -14.76 -7.23
C THR A 190 10.95 -14.28 -6.15
N ARG A 191 9.79 -13.74 -6.59
CA ARG A 191 8.76 -13.29 -5.66
C ARG A 191 8.17 -14.44 -4.85
N VAL A 192 7.81 -15.56 -5.47
CA VAL A 192 7.25 -16.73 -4.78
C VAL A 192 8.27 -17.33 -3.82
N GLU A 193 9.54 -17.43 -4.22
CA GLU A 193 10.63 -17.87 -3.34
C GLU A 193 10.77 -16.95 -2.11
N ALA A 194 10.64 -15.63 -2.28
CA ALA A 194 10.65 -14.67 -1.18
C ALA A 194 9.42 -14.81 -0.26
N GLU A 195 8.25 -15.07 -0.83
CA GLU A 195 7.01 -15.34 -0.06
C GLU A 195 7.13 -16.65 0.74
N GLU A 196 7.68 -17.72 0.15
CA GLU A 196 7.96 -18.97 0.87
C GLU A 196 8.92 -18.73 2.05
N TYR A 197 10.00 -17.99 1.80
CA TYR A 197 10.95 -17.66 2.85
C TYR A 197 10.31 -16.82 3.97
N ALA A 198 9.45 -15.87 3.61
CA ALA A 198 8.72 -15.07 4.60
C ALA A 198 7.77 -15.94 5.43
N LEU A 199 7.03 -16.87 4.81
CA LEU A 199 6.13 -17.81 5.49
C LEU A 199 6.89 -18.79 6.39
N GLU A 200 8.05 -19.29 5.95
CA GLU A 200 8.92 -20.16 6.75
C GLU A 200 9.39 -19.47 8.04
N THR A 201 9.78 -18.20 7.92
CA THR A 201 10.42 -17.45 9.02
C THR A 201 9.46 -16.67 9.91
N ALA A 202 8.25 -16.34 9.43
CA ALA A 202 7.28 -15.58 10.18
C ALA A 202 6.78 -16.31 11.42
N SER A 203 6.73 -15.60 12.55
CA SER A 203 6.06 -16.06 13.76
C SER A 203 4.54 -15.96 13.64
N MET A 204 4.05 -15.00 12.84
CA MET A 204 2.65 -14.75 12.54
C MET A 204 2.50 -14.22 11.12
N VAL A 205 1.42 -14.59 10.45
CA VAL A 205 1.05 -14.09 9.12
C VAL A 205 -0.32 -13.46 9.20
N VAL A 206 -0.44 -12.21 8.76
CA VAL A 206 -1.70 -11.47 8.74
C VAL A 206 -2.30 -11.53 7.34
N ALA A 207 -3.52 -12.05 7.24
CA ALA A 207 -4.35 -12.03 6.04
C ALA A 207 -5.55 -11.08 6.23
N SER A 208 -6.07 -10.53 5.14
CA SER A 208 -7.21 -9.59 5.20
C SER A 208 -8.56 -10.31 5.32
N THR A 209 -8.66 -11.53 4.83
CA THR A 209 -9.89 -12.33 4.82
C THR A 209 -9.59 -13.83 4.95
N PHE A 210 -10.57 -14.62 5.41
CA PHE A 210 -10.49 -16.09 5.38
C PHE A 210 -10.32 -16.62 3.96
N GLN A 211 -11.00 -16.01 2.99
CA GLN A 211 -10.85 -16.39 1.58
C GLN A 211 -9.40 -16.20 1.09
N GLU A 212 -8.70 -15.16 1.53
CA GLU A 212 -7.28 -14.98 1.19
C GLU A 212 -6.43 -16.13 1.73
N VAL A 213 -6.71 -16.60 2.93
CA VAL A 213 -6.03 -17.77 3.53
C VAL A 213 -6.30 -19.01 2.71
N GLU A 214 -7.57 -19.32 2.43
CA GLU A 214 -8.01 -20.54 1.75
C GLU A 214 -7.63 -20.57 0.26
N ASP A 215 -7.81 -19.44 -0.45
CA ASP A 215 -7.61 -19.38 -1.91
C ASP A 215 -6.19 -19.04 -2.31
N GLN A 216 -5.34 -18.54 -1.39
CA GLN A 216 -4.01 -18.05 -1.74
C GLN A 216 -2.91 -18.64 -0.87
N TYR A 217 -2.93 -18.43 0.46
CA TYR A 217 -1.82 -18.85 1.34
C TYR A 217 -1.68 -20.38 1.41
N GLN A 218 -2.78 -21.11 1.44
CA GLN A 218 -2.73 -22.58 1.51
C GLN A 218 -1.99 -23.25 0.34
N HIS A 219 -1.75 -22.54 -0.74
CA HIS A 219 -1.00 -23.05 -1.89
C HIS A 219 0.53 -22.98 -1.72
N TYR A 220 1.01 -22.41 -0.61
CA TYR A 220 2.44 -22.29 -0.29
C TYR A 220 2.93 -23.48 0.51
N ASP A 221 4.18 -23.91 0.24
CA ASP A 221 4.77 -25.09 0.88
C ASP A 221 5.04 -24.85 2.38
N HIS A 222 5.31 -23.59 2.76
CA HIS A 222 5.52 -23.16 4.15
C HIS A 222 4.27 -22.57 4.81
N TYR A 223 3.09 -22.88 4.27
CA TYR A 223 1.83 -22.53 4.92
C TYR A 223 1.65 -23.27 6.24
N VAL A 224 1.42 -22.54 7.32
CA VAL A 224 1.14 -23.08 8.67
C VAL A 224 -0.12 -22.43 9.19
N PRO A 225 -1.28 -23.15 9.22
CA PRO A 225 -2.57 -22.57 9.64
C PRO A 225 -2.54 -21.88 11.00
N GLU A 226 -1.81 -22.45 11.95
CA GLU A 226 -1.73 -21.96 13.34
C GLU A 226 -1.00 -20.60 13.47
N ARG A 227 -0.30 -20.18 12.41
CA ARG A 227 0.36 -18.85 12.35
C ARG A 227 -0.48 -17.80 11.60
N MET A 228 -1.61 -18.22 11.01
CA MET A 228 -2.46 -17.33 10.24
C MET A 228 -3.46 -16.60 11.13
N GLU A 229 -3.45 -15.25 11.04
CA GLU A 229 -4.43 -14.39 11.69
C GLU A 229 -5.18 -13.58 10.66
N VAL A 230 -6.52 -13.60 10.68
CA VAL A 230 -7.35 -12.82 9.79
C VAL A 230 -7.70 -11.49 10.46
N ILE A 231 -7.03 -10.43 10.01
CA ILE A 231 -7.22 -9.07 10.50
C ILE A 231 -7.62 -8.19 9.31
N PRO A 232 -8.92 -7.88 9.15
CA PRO A 232 -9.38 -6.99 8.09
C PRO A 232 -8.70 -5.61 8.17
N PRO A 233 -8.40 -4.98 7.01
CA PRO A 233 -7.84 -3.63 7.00
C PRO A 233 -8.71 -2.64 7.77
N GLY A 234 -8.11 -1.94 8.72
CA GLY A 234 -8.75 -0.84 9.43
C GLY A 234 -8.90 0.40 8.55
N VAL A 235 -9.75 1.32 8.97
CA VAL A 235 -9.93 2.64 8.34
C VAL A 235 -10.05 3.70 9.42
N ASP A 236 -9.40 4.84 9.20
CA ASP A 236 -9.58 6.01 10.06
C ASP A 236 -10.93 6.66 9.78
N LEU A 237 -11.87 6.46 10.71
CA LEU A 237 -13.24 6.99 10.61
C LEU A 237 -13.29 8.52 10.84
N SER A 238 -12.27 9.16 11.38
CA SER A 238 -12.24 10.61 11.58
C SER A 238 -12.29 11.37 10.24
N SER A 239 -11.83 10.72 9.17
CA SER A 239 -11.89 11.25 7.79
C SER A 239 -13.26 11.07 7.12
N PHE A 240 -14.24 10.46 7.77
CA PHE A 240 -15.57 10.17 7.22
C PHE A 240 -16.64 10.67 8.19
N SER A 241 -17.37 11.71 7.81
CA SER A 241 -18.49 12.25 8.57
C SER A 241 -19.81 11.96 7.86
N THR A 242 -20.82 11.62 8.65
CA THR A 242 -22.22 11.60 8.21
C THR A 242 -22.93 12.93 8.43
N ASP A 243 -22.27 13.88 9.10
CA ASP A 243 -22.79 15.24 9.28
C ASP A 243 -22.64 16.02 7.98
N LEU A 244 -23.75 16.18 7.28
CA LEU A 244 -23.84 16.93 6.03
C LEU A 244 -24.15 18.43 6.25
N SER A 245 -24.18 18.91 7.51
CA SER A 245 -24.52 20.29 7.83
C SER A 245 -23.43 21.28 7.44
N ALA A 246 -22.19 20.82 7.33
CA ALA A 246 -21.05 21.61 6.85
C ALA A 246 -20.70 21.15 5.43
N ASP A 247 -20.97 21.97 4.41
CA ASP A 247 -20.42 21.76 3.06
C ASP A 247 -18.92 22.14 3.09
N GLU A 248 -18.12 21.22 3.63
CA GLU A 248 -16.67 21.45 3.83
C GLU A 248 -15.90 21.54 2.50
N HIS A 249 -16.52 21.06 1.40
CA HIS A 249 -15.86 20.97 0.09
C HIS A 249 -16.75 21.43 -1.08
N PRO A 250 -17.20 22.69 -1.09
CA PRO A 250 -18.09 23.20 -2.14
C PRO A 250 -17.47 23.08 -3.55
N ALA A 251 -16.16 23.25 -3.66
CA ALA A 251 -15.44 23.07 -4.94
C ALA A 251 -15.51 21.63 -5.50
N VAL A 252 -15.51 20.62 -4.63
CA VAL A 252 -15.66 19.21 -5.03
C VAL A 252 -17.07 18.96 -5.51
N ARG A 253 -18.08 19.43 -4.77
CA ARG A 253 -19.50 19.34 -5.15
C ARG A 253 -19.75 20.02 -6.49
N GLU A 254 -19.30 21.26 -6.68
CA GLU A 254 -19.42 22.00 -7.93
C GLU A 254 -18.80 21.23 -9.10
N ARG A 255 -17.60 20.67 -8.90
CA ARG A 255 -16.91 19.91 -9.93
C ARG A 255 -17.65 18.64 -10.34
N ILE A 256 -18.21 17.90 -9.37
CA ILE A 256 -18.98 16.69 -9.66
C ILE A 256 -20.30 17.06 -10.34
N SER A 257 -20.95 18.14 -9.91
CA SER A 257 -22.28 18.57 -10.39
C SER A 257 -22.25 19.25 -11.74
N ARG A 258 -21.10 19.74 -12.18
CA ARG A 258 -20.96 20.67 -13.34
C ARG A 258 -21.60 20.19 -14.64
N PHE A 259 -21.70 18.89 -14.85
CA PHE A 259 -22.22 18.28 -16.08
C PHE A 259 -23.48 17.46 -15.85
N LEU A 260 -24.14 17.64 -14.72
CA LEU A 260 -25.38 16.94 -14.39
C LEU A 260 -26.58 17.85 -14.64
N ASP A 261 -27.62 17.33 -15.28
CA ASP A 261 -28.87 18.07 -15.54
C ASP A 261 -29.62 18.34 -14.26
N ASP A 262 -29.67 17.38 -13.33
CA ASP A 262 -30.28 17.50 -12.00
C ASP A 262 -29.27 17.08 -10.91
N PRO A 263 -28.43 18.00 -10.40
CA PRO A 263 -27.47 17.71 -9.33
C PRO A 263 -28.10 17.38 -7.97
N SER A 264 -29.40 17.57 -7.80
CA SER A 264 -30.10 17.29 -6.53
C SER A 264 -30.41 15.80 -6.33
N LYS A 265 -30.34 14.99 -7.38
CA LYS A 265 -30.52 13.54 -7.29
C LYS A 265 -29.46 12.89 -6.42
N PRO A 266 -29.79 11.82 -5.69
CA PRO A 266 -28.79 10.97 -5.04
C PRO A 266 -27.67 10.56 -5.98
N MET A 267 -26.46 10.36 -5.45
CA MET A 267 -25.26 10.05 -6.21
C MET A 267 -24.83 8.60 -5.99
N ILE A 268 -24.74 7.82 -7.06
CA ILE A 268 -24.01 6.54 -7.07
C ILE A 268 -22.54 6.89 -7.34
N LEU A 269 -21.68 6.73 -6.32
CA LEU A 269 -20.28 7.10 -6.39
C LEU A 269 -19.39 5.88 -6.65
N THR A 270 -18.49 5.99 -7.60
CA THR A 270 -17.39 5.05 -7.82
C THR A 270 -16.06 5.79 -7.78
N MET A 271 -15.13 5.28 -6.97
CA MET A 271 -13.75 5.74 -6.89
C MET A 271 -12.80 4.57 -7.18
N ALA A 272 -12.16 4.59 -8.33
CA ALA A 272 -11.27 3.50 -8.73
C ALA A 272 -10.25 3.96 -9.79
N ARG A 273 -9.13 3.24 -9.89
CA ARG A 273 -8.29 3.34 -11.08
C ARG A 273 -9.01 2.72 -12.27
N PRO A 274 -8.85 3.23 -13.51
CA PRO A 274 -9.36 2.59 -14.71
C PRO A 274 -8.56 1.31 -15.00
N ASP A 275 -8.93 0.23 -14.35
CA ASP A 275 -8.31 -1.10 -14.40
C ASP A 275 -9.43 -2.13 -14.68
N GLU A 276 -9.19 -3.11 -15.56
CA GLU A 276 -10.21 -4.12 -15.94
C GLU A 276 -10.80 -4.86 -14.73
N ARG A 277 -9.98 -5.12 -13.71
CA ARG A 277 -10.41 -5.78 -12.47
C ARG A 277 -11.44 -4.96 -11.67
N LYS A 278 -11.56 -3.66 -11.93
CA LYS A 278 -12.56 -2.78 -11.29
C LYS A 278 -13.92 -2.85 -11.96
N ASN A 279 -13.99 -3.48 -13.11
CA ASN A 279 -15.23 -3.78 -13.85
C ASN A 279 -16.16 -2.57 -14.05
N LEU A 280 -15.57 -1.41 -14.33
CA LEU A 280 -16.28 -0.14 -14.49
C LEU A 280 -17.25 -0.15 -15.67
N GLU A 281 -16.93 -0.93 -16.72
CA GLU A 281 -17.81 -1.09 -17.89
C GLU A 281 -19.16 -1.70 -17.49
N GLN A 282 -19.12 -2.75 -16.65
CA GLN A 282 -20.35 -3.38 -16.17
C GLN A 282 -21.21 -2.41 -15.33
N LEU A 283 -20.59 -1.54 -14.55
CA LEU A 283 -21.33 -0.51 -13.80
C LEU A 283 -22.09 0.42 -14.75
N ILE A 284 -21.44 0.89 -15.84
CA ILE A 284 -22.11 1.75 -16.82
C ILE A 284 -23.19 0.97 -17.57
N HIS A 285 -22.98 -0.30 -17.92
CA HIS A 285 -24.00 -1.14 -18.54
C HIS A 285 -25.25 -1.27 -17.64
N VAL A 286 -25.10 -1.61 -16.37
CA VAL A 286 -26.20 -1.74 -15.42
C VAL A 286 -26.96 -0.42 -15.27
N TYR A 287 -26.23 0.68 -15.08
CA TYR A 287 -26.84 2.01 -14.94
C TYR A 287 -27.56 2.44 -16.22
N GLY A 288 -26.91 2.29 -17.39
CA GLY A 288 -27.45 2.67 -18.70
C GLY A 288 -28.71 1.88 -19.10
N GLN A 289 -28.76 0.59 -18.75
CA GLN A 289 -29.88 -0.30 -19.02
C GLN A 289 -31.06 -0.15 -18.05
N SER A 290 -30.89 0.57 -16.94
CA SER A 290 -31.95 0.75 -15.92
C SER A 290 -32.54 2.15 -15.93
N PRO A 291 -33.71 2.38 -16.61
CA PRO A 291 -34.38 3.67 -16.59
C PRO A 291 -34.71 4.10 -15.16
N GLU A 292 -35.11 3.17 -14.28
CA GLU A 292 -35.42 3.44 -12.89
C GLU A 292 -34.24 4.01 -12.10
N LEU A 293 -33.03 3.48 -12.28
CA LEU A 293 -31.82 4.03 -11.65
C LEU A 293 -31.49 5.42 -12.18
N ARG A 294 -31.61 5.62 -13.49
CA ARG A 294 -31.35 6.91 -14.16
C ARG A 294 -32.33 7.99 -13.73
N GLU A 295 -33.59 7.63 -13.46
CA GLU A 295 -34.57 8.55 -12.92
C GLU A 295 -34.26 8.97 -11.48
N ARG A 296 -33.80 8.04 -10.64
CA ARG A 296 -33.62 8.22 -9.19
C ARG A 296 -32.28 8.74 -8.77
N ALA A 297 -31.20 8.51 -9.52
CA ALA A 297 -29.86 8.83 -9.09
C ALA A 297 -28.95 9.20 -10.27
N ASN A 298 -27.92 10.02 -10.00
CA ASN A 298 -26.80 10.27 -10.91
C ASN A 298 -25.66 9.26 -10.67
N LEU A 299 -24.78 9.06 -11.66
CA LEU A 299 -23.59 8.26 -11.52
C LEU A 299 -22.33 9.15 -11.56
N ALA A 300 -21.46 9.06 -10.56
CA ALA A 300 -20.17 9.74 -10.54
C ALA A 300 -19.00 8.75 -10.60
N LEU A 301 -18.13 8.93 -11.58
CA LEU A 301 -16.93 8.13 -11.80
C LEU A 301 -15.67 8.95 -11.46
N ILE A 302 -15.15 8.79 -10.26
CA ILE A 302 -13.86 9.38 -9.85
C ILE A 302 -12.76 8.41 -10.20
N LEU A 303 -12.16 8.62 -11.36
CA LEU A 303 -11.13 7.74 -11.90
C LEU A 303 -9.76 8.31 -11.57
N GLY A 304 -8.98 7.61 -10.72
CA GLY A 304 -7.60 7.99 -10.47
C GLY A 304 -6.79 7.98 -11.76
N HIS A 305 -6.26 9.13 -12.17
CA HIS A 305 -5.40 9.26 -13.34
C HIS A 305 -4.42 10.43 -13.15
N ARG A 306 -3.36 10.43 -13.95
CA ARG A 306 -2.41 11.54 -14.04
C ARG A 306 -3.01 12.72 -14.80
N ASP A 307 -2.35 13.87 -14.72
CA ASP A 307 -2.72 15.08 -15.46
C ASP A 307 -2.71 14.85 -16.96
N ASP A 308 -1.77 14.07 -17.45
CA ASP A 308 -1.69 13.66 -18.85
C ASP A 308 -2.04 12.17 -19.00
N ILE A 309 -3.12 11.88 -19.75
CA ILE A 309 -3.56 10.52 -20.03
C ILE A 309 -2.48 9.70 -20.79
N ARG A 310 -1.59 10.36 -21.52
CA ARG A 310 -0.49 9.71 -22.26
C ARG A 310 0.58 9.13 -21.33
N GLU A 311 0.67 9.63 -20.12
CA GLU A 311 1.60 9.13 -19.09
C GLU A 311 1.05 7.94 -18.30
N MET A 312 -0.19 7.56 -18.53
CA MET A 312 -0.83 6.42 -17.87
C MET A 312 -0.34 5.08 -18.43
N ALA A 313 -0.46 4.01 -17.65
CA ALA A 313 -0.18 2.66 -18.13
C ALA A 313 -1.05 2.35 -19.38
N PRO A 314 -0.52 1.68 -20.43
CA PRO A 314 -1.16 1.56 -21.75
C PRO A 314 -2.60 1.02 -21.76
N ALA A 315 -2.98 0.21 -20.74
CA ALA A 315 -4.34 -0.31 -20.63
C ALA A 315 -5.34 0.74 -20.14
N GLN A 316 -4.93 1.69 -19.31
CA GLN A 316 -5.83 2.67 -18.68
C GLN A 316 -6.49 3.64 -19.66
N PRO A 317 -5.79 4.23 -20.64
CA PRO A 317 -6.42 5.04 -21.67
C PRO A 317 -7.47 4.28 -22.49
N ARG A 318 -7.21 3.00 -22.80
CA ARG A 318 -8.15 2.15 -23.55
C ARG A 318 -9.43 1.89 -22.75
N ILE A 319 -9.31 1.59 -21.46
CA ILE A 319 -10.48 1.42 -20.58
C ILE A 319 -11.29 2.72 -20.57
N LYS A 320 -10.64 3.85 -20.32
CA LYS A 320 -11.33 5.15 -20.30
C LYS A 320 -12.06 5.44 -21.63
N GLN A 321 -11.44 5.11 -22.76
CA GLN A 321 -12.08 5.25 -24.08
C GLN A 321 -13.34 4.36 -24.17
N ARG A 322 -13.30 3.10 -23.73
CA ARG A 322 -14.47 2.21 -23.71
C ARG A 322 -15.59 2.76 -22.82
N LEU A 323 -15.25 3.32 -21.64
CA LEU A 323 -16.25 3.96 -20.78
C LEU A 323 -16.95 5.13 -21.47
N LEU A 324 -16.21 5.98 -22.19
CA LEU A 324 -16.77 7.10 -22.94
C LEU A 324 -17.70 6.62 -24.07
N VAL A 325 -17.33 5.54 -24.79
CA VAL A 325 -18.19 4.92 -25.79
C VAL A 325 -19.50 4.41 -25.17
N LEU A 326 -19.44 3.79 -23.99
CA LEU A 326 -20.65 3.32 -23.30
C LEU A 326 -21.53 4.47 -22.82
N ILE A 327 -20.94 5.56 -22.33
CA ILE A 327 -21.69 6.76 -21.92
C ILE A 327 -22.48 7.31 -23.11
N ASP A 328 -21.87 7.40 -24.27
CA ASP A 328 -22.52 7.84 -25.51
C ASP A 328 -23.57 6.83 -25.99
N THR A 329 -23.24 5.52 -26.00
CA THR A 329 -24.15 4.45 -26.43
C THR A 329 -25.48 4.43 -25.66
N TYR A 330 -25.43 4.72 -24.35
CA TYR A 330 -26.63 4.75 -23.50
C TYR A 330 -27.25 6.13 -23.32
N ASP A 331 -26.74 7.16 -24.03
CA ASP A 331 -27.18 8.54 -23.91
C ASP A 331 -27.26 9.01 -22.45
N LEU A 332 -26.11 8.95 -21.77
CA LEU A 332 -25.98 9.28 -20.34
C LEU A 332 -25.50 10.71 -20.10
N SER A 333 -25.45 11.57 -21.13
CA SER A 333 -25.14 12.98 -20.95
C SER A 333 -26.10 13.61 -19.94
N GLY A 334 -25.58 14.44 -19.04
CA GLY A 334 -26.37 15.05 -17.97
C GLY A 334 -26.73 14.15 -16.79
N GLN A 335 -26.47 12.84 -16.85
CA GLN A 335 -26.77 11.88 -15.80
C GLN A 335 -25.52 11.25 -15.18
N ILE A 336 -24.38 11.43 -15.85
CA ILE A 336 -23.09 10.88 -15.41
C ILE A 336 -22.03 11.98 -15.32
N SER A 337 -21.30 11.97 -14.22
CA SER A 337 -20.14 12.85 -13.97
C SER A 337 -18.85 12.04 -13.93
N TYR A 338 -17.83 12.47 -14.68
CA TYR A 338 -16.49 11.87 -14.67
C TYR A 338 -15.42 12.95 -14.61
N PRO A 339 -15.40 13.72 -13.50
CA PRO A 339 -14.47 14.84 -13.37
C PRO A 339 -13.03 14.35 -13.37
N LYS A 340 -12.13 15.16 -13.90
CA LYS A 340 -10.70 14.93 -13.80
C LYS A 340 -10.26 15.25 -12.36
N PRO A 341 -9.76 14.28 -11.58
CA PRO A 341 -9.22 14.59 -10.25
C PRO A 341 -7.96 15.45 -10.42
N GLN A 342 -7.81 16.42 -9.54
CA GLN A 342 -6.60 17.22 -9.39
C GLN A 342 -5.95 16.92 -8.06
#